data_5e5bb24fe3d1581679953b9710faa4aa
#
_entry.id   5e5bb24fe3d1581679953b9710faa4aa
#
_cell.length_a   1.000
_cell.length_b   1.000
_cell.length_c   1.000
_cell.angle_alpha   90.00
_cell.angle_beta   90.00
_cell.angle_gamma   90.00
#
_symmetry.space_group_name_H-M   'P 1'
#
loop_
_entity.id
_entity.type
_entity.pdbx_description
1 polymer ?
#
loop_
_entity_poly.entity_id
_entity_poly.type
_entity_poly.pdbx_seq_one_letter_code
_entity_poly.pdbx_strand_id
1 'polypeptide(L)'
;MKTRFLLRFAVTLALACGLSCAAQDKGYWRSASNNANSITGDIALSDAKVTINFISFLIVQARQLGPAEVSAAFDADVNAGGTGALYHLTVPAAKRFLHHNTLCGGEDTQWMATFASGNKLQVAFFSGASAPVLTVEALGKSTDLCGTFSYVR
;
A
#
# COMPACT_ATOMS: atom_id res chain seq x y z
N MET A 1 -38.42 -25.82 -55.93
CA MET A 1 -37.76 -26.47 -54.76
C MET A 1 -37.15 -25.39 -53.91
N LYS A 2 -37.66 -25.21 -52.71
CA LYS A 2 -37.27 -24.08 -51.84
C LYS A 2 -36.30 -24.59 -50.77
N THR A 3 -35.04 -24.27 -50.89
CA THR A 3 -34.04 -24.58 -49.88
C THR A 3 -34.00 -23.42 -48.88
N ARG A 4 -34.45 -23.67 -47.66
CA ARG A 4 -34.42 -22.72 -46.56
C ARG A 4 -33.06 -22.75 -45.90
N PHE A 5 -32.29 -21.72 -46.07
CA PHE A 5 -31.06 -21.47 -45.29
C PHE A 5 -31.46 -21.01 -43.89
N LEU A 6 -31.24 -21.85 -42.91
CA LEU A 6 -31.32 -21.49 -41.50
C LEU A 6 -29.99 -20.91 -41.09
N LEU A 7 -29.97 -19.59 -40.98
CA LEU A 7 -28.84 -18.84 -40.45
C LEU A 7 -28.85 -19.01 -38.91
N ARG A 8 -27.95 -19.85 -38.39
CA ARG A 8 -27.71 -19.97 -36.96
C ARG A 8 -26.78 -18.87 -36.48
N PHE A 9 -27.37 -17.83 -35.89
CA PHE A 9 -26.61 -16.84 -35.10
C PHE A 9 -26.11 -17.52 -33.83
N ALA A 10 -24.84 -17.83 -33.80
CA ALA A 10 -24.12 -18.20 -32.56
C ALA A 10 -23.77 -16.90 -31.82
N VAL A 11 -24.58 -16.56 -30.82
CA VAL A 11 -24.25 -15.51 -29.89
C VAL A 11 -23.18 -16.06 -28.95
N THR A 12 -21.92 -15.74 -29.21
CA THR A 12 -20.81 -15.96 -28.29
C THR A 12 -20.88 -14.91 -27.19
N LEU A 13 -21.47 -15.30 -26.06
CA LEU A 13 -21.42 -14.52 -24.82
C LEU A 13 -19.99 -14.56 -24.29
N ALA A 14 -19.21 -13.54 -24.59
CA ALA A 14 -17.89 -13.34 -24.02
C ALA A 14 -18.07 -13.03 -22.52
N LEU A 15 -17.88 -14.04 -21.67
CA LEU A 15 -17.77 -13.87 -20.24
C LEU A 15 -16.46 -13.09 -19.97
N ALA A 16 -16.57 -11.78 -19.84
CA ALA A 16 -15.47 -10.97 -19.34
C ALA A 16 -15.29 -11.34 -17.86
N CYS A 17 -14.42 -12.33 -17.61
CA CYS A 17 -13.85 -12.54 -16.27
C CYS A 17 -13.10 -11.26 -15.91
N GLY A 18 -13.76 -10.37 -15.18
CA GLY A 18 -13.08 -9.30 -14.44
C GLY A 18 -12.10 -9.96 -13.49
N LEU A 19 -10.84 -10.00 -13.88
CA LEU A 19 -9.73 -10.32 -12.97
C LEU A 19 -9.80 -9.25 -11.88
N SER A 20 -10.44 -9.57 -10.77
CA SER A 20 -10.27 -8.82 -9.53
C SER A 20 -8.79 -8.89 -9.21
N CYS A 21 -8.06 -7.82 -9.50
CA CYS A 21 -6.67 -7.68 -9.08
C CYS A 21 -6.74 -7.61 -7.56
N ALA A 22 -6.59 -8.78 -6.91
CA ALA A 22 -6.44 -8.84 -5.47
C ALA A 22 -5.28 -7.93 -5.11
N ALA A 23 -5.51 -6.98 -4.22
CA ALA A 23 -4.48 -6.02 -3.84
C ALA A 23 -3.26 -6.78 -3.32
N GLN A 24 -2.13 -6.64 -4.01
CA GLN A 24 -0.90 -7.38 -3.72
C GLN A 24 -0.32 -7.04 -2.34
N ASP A 25 -0.71 -5.92 -1.76
CA ASP A 25 -0.25 -5.45 -0.46
C ASP A 25 -0.91 -6.17 0.72
N LYS A 26 -2.02 -6.90 0.53
CA LYS A 26 -2.73 -7.60 1.62
C LYS A 26 -2.02 -8.87 2.05
N GLY A 27 -2.14 -9.18 3.34
CA GLY A 27 -1.59 -10.38 3.95
C GLY A 27 -0.58 -10.11 5.06
N TYR A 28 0.16 -11.14 5.44
CA TYR A 28 1.21 -11.09 6.45
C TYR A 28 2.57 -10.81 5.79
N TRP A 29 3.33 -9.91 6.40
CA TRP A 29 4.61 -9.44 5.90
C TRP A 29 5.66 -9.43 7.01
N ARG A 30 6.80 -10.07 6.75
CA ARG A 30 7.94 -10.09 7.68
C ARG A 30 8.81 -8.88 7.47
N SER A 31 9.27 -8.30 8.57
CA SER A 31 10.19 -7.16 8.55
C SER A 31 11.50 -7.50 7.85
N ALA A 32 11.99 -6.59 6.99
CA ALA A 32 13.17 -6.80 6.15
C ALA A 32 14.14 -5.61 6.13
N SER A 33 13.75 -4.45 6.67
CA SER A 33 14.65 -3.30 6.81
C SER A 33 14.99 -3.03 8.28
N ASN A 34 16.04 -2.27 8.53
CA ASN A 34 16.43 -1.89 9.89
C ASN A 34 15.31 -1.16 10.63
N ASN A 35 14.62 -0.24 9.97
CA ASN A 35 13.47 0.47 10.54
C ASN A 35 12.33 -0.50 10.89
N ALA A 36 12.00 -1.43 10.00
CA ALA A 36 10.96 -2.41 10.27
C ALA A 36 11.36 -3.31 11.45
N ASN A 37 12.58 -3.82 11.48
CA ASN A 37 13.07 -4.68 12.56
C ASN A 37 13.12 -3.96 13.91
N SER A 38 13.37 -2.65 13.92
CA SER A 38 13.56 -1.87 15.15
C SER A 38 12.27 -1.26 15.67
N ILE A 39 11.28 -1.00 14.81
CA ILE A 39 10.08 -0.22 15.18
C ILE A 39 8.81 -1.05 15.07
N THR A 40 8.49 -1.56 13.89
CA THR A 40 7.20 -2.21 13.65
C THR A 40 7.21 -3.72 13.90
N GLY A 41 8.36 -4.36 13.68
CA GLY A 41 8.37 -5.81 13.49
C GLY A 41 7.57 -6.20 12.25
N ASP A 42 7.07 -7.42 12.25
CA ASP A 42 6.18 -7.94 11.22
C ASP A 42 4.84 -7.22 11.24
N ILE A 43 4.21 -7.10 10.06
CA ILE A 43 2.90 -6.47 9.93
C ILE A 43 1.92 -7.37 9.20
N ALA A 44 0.64 -7.13 9.42
CA ALA A 44 -0.43 -7.70 8.62
C ALA A 44 -1.31 -6.58 8.06
N LEU A 45 -1.63 -6.66 6.78
CA LEU A 45 -2.44 -5.68 6.07
C LEU A 45 -3.71 -6.33 5.51
N SER A 46 -4.85 -5.73 5.76
CA SER A 46 -6.16 -6.10 5.22
C SER A 46 -6.83 -4.89 4.58
N ASP A 47 -8.04 -5.05 4.07
CA ASP A 47 -8.78 -3.93 3.46
C ASP A 47 -9.16 -2.84 4.47
N ALA A 48 -9.36 -3.22 5.73
CA ALA A 48 -9.88 -2.32 6.75
C ALA A 48 -8.88 -1.97 7.86
N LYS A 49 -7.75 -2.67 7.95
CA LYS A 49 -6.80 -2.48 9.07
C LYS A 49 -5.38 -2.86 8.72
N VAL A 50 -4.44 -2.19 9.35
CA VAL A 50 -3.05 -2.61 9.49
C VAL A 50 -2.82 -3.05 10.93
N THR A 51 -2.16 -4.19 11.10
CA THR A 51 -1.73 -4.67 12.42
C THR A 51 -0.22 -4.55 12.50
N ILE A 52 0.26 -3.82 13.50
CA ILE A 52 1.68 -3.55 13.77
C ILE A 52 1.94 -3.99 15.21
N ASN A 53 2.90 -4.88 15.41
CA ASN A 53 3.25 -5.40 16.73
C ASN A 53 2.00 -5.83 17.53
N PHE A 54 1.13 -6.64 16.90
CA PHE A 54 -0.14 -7.15 17.44
C PHE A 54 -1.23 -6.10 17.73
N ILE A 55 -0.99 -4.82 17.42
CA ILE A 55 -1.97 -3.75 17.59
C ILE A 55 -2.56 -3.41 16.23
N SER A 56 -3.89 -3.41 16.14
CA SER A 56 -4.61 -3.10 14.90
C SER A 56 -5.06 -1.64 14.87
N PHE A 57 -4.83 -1.00 13.72
CA PHE A 57 -5.30 0.35 13.40
C PHE A 57 -6.20 0.28 12.17
N LEU A 58 -7.31 0.98 12.20
CA LEU A 58 -8.20 1.10 11.05
C LEU A 58 -7.51 1.91 9.96
N ILE A 59 -7.70 1.48 8.72
CA ILE A 59 -7.21 2.19 7.53
C ILE A 59 -8.35 2.40 6.55
N VAL A 60 -8.30 3.51 5.84
CA VAL A 60 -9.20 3.80 4.72
C VAL A 60 -8.34 4.14 3.51
N GLN A 61 -8.49 3.38 2.44
CA GLN A 61 -7.79 3.68 1.20
C GLN A 61 -8.32 4.98 0.61
N ALA A 62 -7.45 5.98 0.51
CA ALA A 62 -7.77 7.28 -0.07
C ALA A 62 -7.70 7.23 -1.60
N ARG A 63 -6.66 6.60 -2.14
CA ARG A 63 -6.45 6.43 -3.58
C ARG A 63 -5.34 5.43 -3.90
N GLN A 64 -5.26 5.05 -5.16
CA GLN A 64 -4.08 4.37 -5.69
C GLN A 64 -2.97 5.37 -6.00
N LEU A 65 -1.73 4.89 -6.00
CA LEU A 65 -0.56 5.67 -6.39
C LEU A 65 -0.23 5.44 -7.86
N GLY A 66 0.09 6.52 -8.55
CA GLY A 66 0.63 6.45 -9.90
C GLY A 66 2.10 6.04 -9.92
N PRO A 67 2.64 5.64 -11.10
CA PRO A 67 4.04 5.20 -11.23
C PRO A 67 5.05 6.24 -10.75
N ALA A 68 4.85 7.52 -11.07
CA ALA A 68 5.74 8.59 -10.64
C ALA A 68 5.77 8.78 -9.11
N GLU A 69 4.62 8.61 -8.44
CA GLU A 69 4.52 8.69 -6.99
C GLU A 69 5.20 7.51 -6.30
N VAL A 70 5.04 6.30 -6.85
CA VAL A 70 5.72 5.09 -6.39
C VAL A 70 7.23 5.24 -6.52
N SER A 71 7.71 5.72 -7.66
CA SER A 71 9.13 5.99 -7.88
C SER A 71 9.67 7.03 -6.89
N ALA A 72 8.93 8.12 -6.67
CA ALA A 72 9.35 9.19 -5.77
C ALA A 72 9.39 8.73 -4.29
N ALA A 73 8.40 7.96 -3.85
CA ALA A 73 8.27 7.55 -2.45
C ALA A 73 9.17 6.36 -2.07
N PHE A 74 9.45 5.46 -3.02
CA PHE A 74 10.08 4.18 -2.73
C PHE A 74 11.33 3.89 -3.56
N ASP A 75 11.76 4.82 -4.42
CA ASP A 75 12.87 4.60 -5.36
C ASP A 75 12.69 3.28 -6.16
N ALA A 76 11.46 2.99 -6.52
CA ALA A 76 11.08 1.75 -7.17
C ALA A 76 11.06 1.90 -8.69
N ASP A 77 11.48 0.84 -9.40
CA ASP A 77 11.33 0.77 -10.84
C ASP A 77 9.85 0.63 -11.22
N VAL A 78 9.32 1.65 -11.85
CA VAL A 78 7.92 1.68 -12.31
C VAL A 78 7.61 0.61 -13.37
N ASN A 79 8.62 0.06 -14.02
CA ASN A 79 8.48 -1.00 -15.02
C ASN A 79 8.46 -2.40 -14.40
N ALA A 80 8.80 -2.53 -13.13
CA ALA A 80 8.85 -3.82 -12.44
C ALA A 80 7.47 -4.38 -12.08
N GLY A 81 6.40 -3.64 -12.38
CA GLY A 81 5.04 -3.97 -11.96
C GLY A 81 4.81 -3.73 -10.47
N GLY A 82 3.61 -4.01 -10.00
CA GLY A 82 3.22 -3.81 -8.62
C GLY A 82 2.06 -2.83 -8.46
N THR A 83 1.59 -2.68 -7.23
CA THR A 83 0.48 -1.80 -6.88
C THR A 83 0.86 -0.90 -5.72
N GLY A 84 0.58 0.39 -5.85
CA GLY A 84 0.75 1.39 -4.80
C GLY A 84 -0.58 1.94 -4.33
N ALA A 85 -0.70 2.21 -3.04
CA ALA A 85 -1.89 2.80 -2.46
C ALA A 85 -1.54 3.78 -1.34
N LEU A 86 -2.39 4.79 -1.16
CA LEU A 86 -2.35 5.72 -0.05
C LEU A 86 -3.54 5.48 0.87
N TYR A 87 -3.26 5.33 2.15
CA TYR A 87 -4.26 5.11 3.20
C TYR A 87 -4.23 6.23 4.21
N HIS A 88 -5.41 6.63 4.68
CA HIS A 88 -5.56 7.39 5.90
C HIS A 88 -5.69 6.43 7.08
N LEU A 89 -5.04 6.75 8.19
CA LEU A 89 -5.14 6.04 9.47
C LEU A 89 -4.87 7.02 10.60
N THR A 90 -5.05 6.57 11.83
CA THR A 90 -4.62 7.32 13.01
C THR A 90 -3.88 6.40 13.95
N VAL A 91 -2.59 6.67 14.15
CA VAL A 91 -1.77 6.03 15.19
C VAL A 91 -1.34 7.13 16.15
N PRO A 92 -1.84 7.14 17.40
CA PRO A 92 -1.50 8.17 18.38
C PRO A 92 0.01 8.25 18.64
N ALA A 93 0.54 9.46 18.81
CA ALA A 93 1.94 9.71 19.15
C ALA A 93 2.42 8.98 20.41
N ALA A 94 1.51 8.75 21.36
CA ALA A 94 1.80 8.01 22.58
C ALA A 94 1.98 6.51 22.38
N LYS A 95 1.59 5.96 21.21
CA LYS A 95 1.70 4.53 20.93
C LYS A 95 3.17 4.12 20.82
N ARG A 96 3.52 3.04 21.52
CA ARG A 96 4.86 2.45 21.51
C ARG A 96 4.83 1.09 20.84
N PHE A 97 5.86 0.83 20.05
CA PHE A 97 6.10 -0.41 19.34
C PHE A 97 7.38 -1.10 19.86
N LEU A 98 8.09 -1.81 19.01
CA LEU A 98 9.32 -2.49 19.42
C LEU A 98 10.33 -1.50 20.01
N HIS A 99 11.03 -1.92 21.04
CA HIS A 99 12.06 -1.14 21.75
C HIS A 99 11.57 0.23 22.25
N HIS A 100 10.26 0.35 22.55
CA HIS A 100 9.60 1.60 22.94
C HIS A 100 9.62 2.71 21.85
N ASN A 101 9.89 2.36 20.61
CA ASN A 101 9.88 3.29 19.50
C ASN A 101 8.46 3.72 19.11
N THR A 102 8.36 4.88 18.44
CA THR A 102 7.14 5.39 17.82
C THR A 102 7.28 5.38 16.29
N LEU A 103 6.20 5.56 15.56
CA LEU A 103 6.26 5.72 14.10
C LEU A 103 6.73 7.13 13.72
N CYS A 104 6.14 8.16 14.32
CA CYS A 104 6.34 9.57 13.94
C CYS A 104 6.84 10.45 15.10
N GLY A 105 7.66 9.89 16.00
CA GLY A 105 8.19 10.66 17.13
C GLY A 105 7.08 11.14 18.07
N GLY A 106 6.98 12.46 18.24
CA GLY A 106 5.97 13.12 19.09
C GLY A 106 4.66 13.44 18.39
N GLU A 107 4.46 13.04 17.14
CA GLU A 107 3.28 13.34 16.33
C GLU A 107 2.46 12.10 16.01
N ASP A 108 1.15 12.28 15.83
CA ASP A 108 0.27 11.21 15.36
C ASP A 108 0.64 10.83 13.92
N THR A 109 0.61 9.53 13.62
CA THR A 109 0.73 9.06 12.25
C THR A 109 -0.64 9.11 11.60
N GLN A 110 -0.77 9.81 10.47
CA GLN A 110 -2.05 10.03 9.82
C GLN A 110 -2.16 9.43 8.41
N TRP A 111 -1.02 9.13 7.78
CA TRP A 111 -1.02 8.57 6.44
C TRP A 111 -0.02 7.43 6.32
N MET A 112 -0.37 6.48 5.46
CA MET A 112 0.46 5.35 5.10
C MET A 112 0.41 5.16 3.58
N ALA A 113 1.56 5.24 2.93
CA ALA A 113 1.71 4.84 1.54
C ALA A 113 2.28 3.42 1.49
N THR A 114 1.80 2.60 0.58
CA THR A 114 2.29 1.25 0.33
C THR A 114 2.67 1.06 -1.13
N PHE A 115 3.64 0.20 -1.38
CA PHE A 115 3.94 -0.34 -2.69
C PHE A 115 4.30 -1.81 -2.58
N ALA A 116 3.51 -2.67 -3.21
CA ALA A 116 3.74 -4.10 -3.24
C ALA A 116 4.14 -4.55 -4.65
N SER A 117 5.23 -5.29 -4.75
CA SER A 117 5.72 -5.88 -6.00
C SER A 117 6.33 -7.26 -5.72
N GLY A 118 5.76 -8.30 -6.33
CA GLY A 118 6.16 -9.67 -6.08
C GLY A 118 6.02 -10.06 -4.60
N ASN A 119 7.14 -10.45 -3.99
CA ASN A 119 7.20 -10.82 -2.57
C ASN A 119 7.68 -9.69 -1.65
N LYS A 120 7.71 -8.45 -2.14
CA LYS A 120 8.17 -7.28 -1.39
C LYS A 120 7.05 -6.30 -1.16
N LEU A 121 7.02 -5.69 0.02
CA LEU A 121 6.17 -4.56 0.38
C LEU A 121 7.04 -3.44 0.93
N GLN A 122 6.85 -2.24 0.41
CA GLN A 122 7.42 -1.02 0.97
C GLN A 122 6.30 -0.17 1.56
N VAL A 123 6.57 0.45 2.68
CA VAL A 123 5.61 1.28 3.43
C VAL A 123 6.30 2.57 3.84
N ALA A 124 5.61 3.69 3.69
CA ALA A 124 6.03 4.98 4.22
C ALA A 124 4.92 5.55 5.11
N PHE A 125 5.29 6.04 6.29
CA PHE A 125 4.37 6.68 7.23
C PHE A 125 4.59 8.18 7.29
N PHE A 126 3.50 8.92 7.48
CA PHE A 126 3.51 10.39 7.52
C PHE A 126 2.64 10.92 8.68
N SER A 127 3.09 12.02 9.29
CA SER A 127 2.39 12.67 10.43
C SER A 127 1.42 13.77 10.02
N GLY A 128 1.60 14.39 8.86
CA GLY A 128 0.81 15.57 8.45
C GLY A 128 -0.70 15.33 8.40
N ALA A 129 -1.48 16.33 8.76
CA ALA A 129 -2.95 16.27 8.68
C ALA A 129 -3.47 16.17 7.24
N SER A 130 -2.77 16.79 6.29
CA SER A 130 -3.10 16.75 4.87
C SER A 130 -2.43 15.55 4.20
N ALA A 131 -3.07 15.01 3.15
CA ALA A 131 -2.48 13.94 2.36
C ALA A 131 -1.10 14.35 1.82
N PRO A 132 -0.07 13.48 1.94
CA PRO A 132 1.27 13.80 1.47
C PRO A 132 1.32 13.99 -0.04
N VAL A 133 2.13 14.94 -0.49
CA VAL A 133 2.48 15.11 -1.90
C VAL A 133 3.68 14.23 -2.21
N LEU A 134 3.46 13.20 -3.03
CA LEU A 134 4.46 12.18 -3.31
C LEU A 134 5.24 12.53 -4.59
N THR A 135 6.04 13.59 -4.52
CA THR A 135 7.03 13.95 -5.53
C THR A 135 8.41 13.99 -4.89
N VAL A 136 9.46 13.79 -5.67
CA VAL A 136 10.85 13.82 -5.17
C VAL A 136 11.14 15.14 -4.44
N GLU A 137 10.71 16.26 -5.02
CA GLU A 137 10.93 17.58 -4.42
C GLU A 137 10.17 17.75 -3.11
N ALA A 138 8.89 17.38 -3.06
CA ALA A 138 8.06 17.50 -1.85
C ALA A 138 8.58 16.60 -0.72
N LEU A 139 8.91 15.36 -1.04
CA LEU A 139 9.44 14.41 -0.07
C LEU A 139 10.81 14.82 0.46
N GLY A 140 11.69 15.39 -0.39
CA GLY A 140 12.99 15.89 0.03
C GLY A 140 12.92 17.09 0.98
N LYS A 141 11.82 17.81 1.02
CA LYS A 141 11.56 18.95 1.92
C LYS A 141 10.58 18.64 3.05
N SER A 142 9.97 17.44 3.03
CA SER A 142 8.91 17.07 3.96
C SER A 142 9.45 16.89 5.38
N THR A 143 8.78 17.50 6.33
CA THR A 143 8.95 17.23 7.76
C THR A 143 7.98 16.15 8.26
N ASP A 144 6.99 15.80 7.45
CA ASP A 144 5.92 14.88 7.81
C ASP A 144 6.26 13.41 7.50
N LEU A 145 7.25 13.15 6.64
CA LEU A 145 7.72 11.80 6.37
C LEU A 145 8.44 11.23 7.61
N CYS A 146 7.82 10.26 8.25
CA CYS A 146 8.33 9.66 9.49
C CYS A 146 9.39 8.59 9.22
N GLY A 147 9.27 7.88 8.10
CA GLY A 147 10.22 6.86 7.69
C GLY A 147 9.64 5.91 6.65
N THR A 148 10.55 5.14 6.06
CA THR A 148 10.25 4.08 5.12
C THR A 148 10.65 2.73 5.70
N PHE A 149 9.86 1.71 5.39
CA PHE A 149 9.94 0.37 5.95
C PHE A 149 9.81 -0.64 4.83
N SER A 150 10.60 -1.71 4.88
CA SER A 150 10.54 -2.77 3.88
C SER A 150 10.22 -4.10 4.53
N TYR A 151 9.42 -4.88 3.83
CA TYR A 151 8.92 -6.19 4.26
C TYR A 151 9.00 -7.20 3.12
N VAL A 152 8.96 -8.47 3.48
CA VAL A 152 8.94 -9.61 2.54
C VAL A 152 7.94 -10.66 3.00
N ARG A 153 7.51 -11.52 2.08
CA ARG A 153 6.71 -12.72 2.36
C ARG A 153 7.24 -13.93 1.63
#